data_aefbf20d1bc7fe04183048a8846b2497
#
_entry.id   aefbf20d1bc7fe04183048a8846b2497
#
_cell.length_a   1.000
_cell.length_b   1.000
_cell.length_c   1.000
_cell.angle_alpha   90.00
_cell.angle_beta   90.00
_cell.angle_gamma   90.00
#
_symmetry.space_group_name_H-M   'P 1'
#
loop_
_entity.id
_entity.type
_entity.pdbx_description
1 polymer ?
#
loop_
_entity_poly.entity_id
_entity_poly.type
_entity_poly.pdbx_seq_one_letter_code
_entity_poly.pdbx_strand_id
1 'polypeptide(L)'
;MITKKNFSLKNHNSFKIDVKAKEFIEINSKEELIKLNELLKNEKILFLGGGSNILFTKDYDGTVIHLNIKGINIEKENSDFSVVKANTGENWSDFIEFCLDNNLGGVENLSLIPGNVGSAPVQNIGAYGVELKDVFLSCEVFNTDDFSIKNFDLSDCKFEYRNSIFKKRK
;
A
#
# COMPACT_ATOMS: atom_id res chain seq x y z
N MET A 1 10.31 0.02 -14.49
CA MET A 1 10.22 -1.29 -13.81
C MET A 1 11.62 -1.88 -13.67
N ILE A 2 12.05 -2.19 -12.46
CA ILE A 2 13.37 -2.77 -12.16
C ILE A 2 13.15 -4.21 -11.71
N THR A 3 13.78 -5.18 -12.40
CA THR A 3 13.70 -6.61 -12.06
C THR A 3 15.07 -7.12 -11.59
N LYS A 4 15.10 -7.81 -10.44
CA LYS A 4 16.32 -8.38 -9.84
C LYS A 4 16.06 -9.83 -9.44
N LYS A 5 17.07 -10.72 -9.65
CA LYS A 5 17.02 -12.13 -9.24
C LYS A 5 17.78 -12.35 -7.93
N ASN A 6 17.33 -13.31 -7.14
CA ASN A 6 17.92 -13.66 -5.83
C ASN A 6 18.14 -12.44 -4.93
N PHE A 7 17.14 -11.58 -4.88
CA PHE A 7 17.21 -10.25 -4.23
C PHE A 7 16.97 -10.37 -2.71
N SER A 8 17.86 -9.77 -1.91
CA SER A 8 17.70 -9.70 -0.46
C SER A 8 16.55 -8.77 -0.07
N LEU A 9 15.61 -9.28 0.71
CA LEU A 9 14.49 -8.52 1.27
C LEU A 9 14.80 -7.88 2.64
N LYS A 10 16.05 -7.90 3.08
CA LYS A 10 16.46 -7.36 4.39
C LYS A 10 16.00 -5.92 4.63
N ASN A 11 16.08 -5.09 3.61
CA ASN A 11 15.65 -3.68 3.69
C ASN A 11 14.17 -3.47 3.36
N HIS A 12 13.44 -4.55 3.06
CA HIS A 12 12.03 -4.54 2.70
C HIS A 12 11.15 -5.28 3.72
N ASN A 13 11.63 -5.45 4.95
CA ASN A 13 10.84 -5.92 6.08
C ASN A 13 11.35 -5.30 7.39
N SER A 14 10.41 -5.04 8.32
CA SER A 14 10.71 -4.36 9.58
C SER A 14 11.61 -5.16 10.52
N PHE A 15 11.59 -6.49 10.45
CA PHE A 15 12.44 -7.36 11.25
C PHE A 15 13.87 -7.45 10.75
N LYS A 16 14.18 -6.84 9.58
CA LYS A 16 15.52 -6.89 8.96
C LYS A 16 16.03 -8.31 8.70
N ILE A 17 15.11 -9.26 8.53
CA ILE A 17 15.46 -10.64 8.22
C ILE A 17 16.02 -10.69 6.78
N ASP A 18 17.21 -11.26 6.65
CA ASP A 18 17.90 -11.38 5.36
C ASP A 18 17.47 -12.65 4.61
N VAL A 19 16.24 -12.63 4.10
CA VAL A 19 15.73 -13.65 3.18
C VAL A 19 15.81 -13.14 1.75
N LYS A 20 15.83 -14.05 0.78
CA LYS A 20 15.87 -13.71 -0.65
C LYS A 20 14.54 -14.00 -1.32
N ALA A 21 14.16 -13.14 -2.24
CA ALA A 21 13.14 -13.43 -3.24
C ALA A 21 13.80 -14.02 -4.49
N LYS A 22 13.18 -15.02 -5.10
CA LYS A 22 13.64 -15.59 -6.39
C LYS A 22 13.67 -14.47 -7.45
N GLU A 23 12.62 -13.67 -7.50
CA GLU A 23 12.55 -12.45 -8.30
C GLU A 23 11.99 -11.30 -7.47
N PHE A 24 12.49 -10.10 -7.74
CA PHE A 24 12.02 -8.85 -7.14
C PHE A 24 11.76 -7.85 -8.24
N ILE A 25 10.56 -7.29 -8.27
CA ILE A 25 10.14 -6.29 -9.25
C ILE A 25 9.73 -5.03 -8.50
N GLU A 26 10.36 -3.91 -8.81
CA GLU A 26 9.98 -2.60 -8.31
C GLU A 26 9.16 -1.86 -9.33
N ILE A 27 7.98 -1.39 -8.92
CA ILE A 27 7.02 -0.66 -9.74
C ILE A 27 6.98 0.79 -9.29
N ASN A 28 7.29 1.70 -10.19
CA ASN A 28 7.39 3.13 -9.89
C ASN A 28 6.30 3.97 -10.59
N SER A 29 5.47 3.35 -11.43
CA SER A 29 4.36 4.04 -12.07
C SER A 29 3.16 3.11 -12.32
N LYS A 30 2.00 3.72 -12.56
CA LYS A 30 0.75 3.02 -12.87
C LYS A 30 0.84 2.26 -14.20
N GLU A 31 1.53 2.81 -15.18
CA GLU A 31 1.78 2.20 -16.48
C GLU A 31 2.65 0.94 -16.36
N GLU A 32 3.63 0.96 -15.44
CA GLU A 32 4.43 -0.23 -15.14
C GLU A 32 3.60 -1.32 -14.47
N LEU A 33 2.66 -0.95 -13.59
CA LEU A 33 1.76 -1.90 -12.93
C LEU A 33 0.86 -2.63 -13.94
N ILE A 34 0.31 -1.90 -14.92
CA ILE A 34 -0.55 -2.49 -15.96
C ILE A 34 0.23 -3.48 -16.84
N LYS A 35 1.52 -3.23 -17.08
CA LYS A 35 2.38 -4.13 -17.86
C LYS A 35 2.71 -5.45 -17.17
N LEU A 36 2.42 -5.60 -15.88
CA LEU A 36 2.64 -6.85 -15.14
C LEU A 36 1.82 -8.03 -15.69
N ASN A 37 0.72 -7.79 -16.41
CA ASN A 37 -0.13 -8.84 -16.97
C ASN A 37 0.64 -9.87 -17.81
N GLU A 38 1.71 -9.45 -18.49
CA GLU A 38 2.54 -10.30 -19.34
C GLU A 38 3.53 -11.16 -18.52
N LEU A 39 3.87 -10.71 -17.31
CA LEU A 39 4.90 -11.31 -16.46
C LEU A 39 4.33 -12.28 -15.42
N LEU A 40 3.06 -12.09 -15.02
CA LEU A 40 2.49 -12.74 -13.84
C LEU A 40 1.68 -14.00 -14.12
N LYS A 41 1.66 -14.49 -15.36
CA LYS A 41 0.95 -15.74 -15.70
C LYS A 41 1.65 -16.92 -15.04
N ASN A 42 0.96 -17.52 -14.04
CA ASN A 42 1.36 -18.76 -13.35
C ASN A 42 2.51 -18.66 -12.34
N GLU A 43 2.83 -17.50 -11.79
CA GLU A 43 3.86 -17.37 -10.77
C GLU A 43 3.29 -17.17 -9.36
N LYS A 44 4.05 -17.61 -8.37
CA LYS A 44 3.77 -17.30 -6.97
C LYS A 44 4.16 -15.85 -6.70
N ILE A 45 3.17 -14.99 -6.46
CA ILE A 45 3.34 -13.55 -6.33
C ILE A 45 3.08 -13.09 -4.91
N LEU A 46 3.88 -12.14 -4.46
CA LEU A 46 3.67 -11.38 -3.23
C LEU A 46 3.75 -9.89 -3.53
N PHE A 47 2.64 -9.16 -3.37
CA PHE A 47 2.67 -7.70 -3.35
C PHE A 47 3.17 -7.23 -1.99
N LEU A 48 4.22 -6.43 -1.97
CA LEU A 48 4.88 -5.95 -0.78
C LEU A 48 4.85 -4.42 -0.72
N GLY A 49 4.28 -3.88 0.35
CA GLY A 49 4.40 -2.47 0.72
C GLY A 49 5.66 -2.23 1.57
N GLY A 50 5.53 -1.51 2.68
CA GLY A 50 6.65 -1.25 3.61
C GLY A 50 7.18 -2.46 4.37
N GLY A 51 6.57 -3.64 4.26
CA GLY A 51 7.01 -4.86 4.93
C GLY A 51 6.87 -4.83 6.46
N SER A 52 5.98 -4.01 6.97
CA SER A 52 5.79 -3.81 8.43
C SER A 52 4.86 -4.84 9.07
N ASN A 53 4.08 -5.57 8.27
CA ASN A 53 3.12 -6.58 8.75
C ASN A 53 3.34 -7.94 8.09
N ILE A 54 4.59 -8.33 7.88
CA ILE A 54 4.99 -9.62 7.32
C ILE A 54 6.18 -10.18 8.10
N LEU A 55 6.15 -11.49 8.35
CA LEU A 55 7.26 -12.24 8.90
C LEU A 55 7.74 -13.26 7.86
N PHE A 56 8.93 -13.05 7.35
CA PHE A 56 9.58 -14.02 6.48
C PHE A 56 10.30 -15.08 7.33
N THR A 57 9.92 -16.34 7.19
CA THR A 57 10.54 -17.46 7.91
C THR A 57 11.54 -18.25 7.05
N LYS A 58 11.59 -17.96 5.75
CA LYS A 58 12.50 -18.57 4.77
C LYS A 58 12.52 -17.71 3.50
N ASP A 59 13.42 -18.03 2.59
CA ASP A 59 13.47 -17.45 1.26
C ASP A 59 12.12 -17.60 0.55
N TYR A 60 11.74 -16.58 -0.22
CA TYR A 60 10.50 -16.57 -0.98
C TYR A 60 10.75 -17.10 -2.40
N ASP A 61 10.31 -18.34 -2.65
CA ASP A 61 10.41 -18.99 -3.96
C ASP A 61 9.27 -18.50 -4.88
N GLY A 62 9.39 -17.27 -5.34
CA GLY A 62 8.43 -16.58 -6.18
C GLY A 62 8.84 -15.14 -6.46
N THR A 63 7.93 -14.39 -7.06
CA THR A 63 8.12 -12.99 -7.42
C THR A 63 7.55 -12.07 -6.35
N VAL A 64 8.39 -11.21 -5.79
CA VAL A 64 7.97 -10.10 -4.89
C VAL A 64 7.82 -8.84 -5.74
N ILE A 65 6.64 -8.23 -5.70
CA ILE A 65 6.33 -6.98 -6.37
C ILE A 65 6.26 -5.89 -5.32
N HIS A 66 7.21 -4.97 -5.36
CA HIS A 66 7.27 -3.81 -4.46
C HIS A 66 6.65 -2.60 -5.15
N LEU A 67 5.54 -2.10 -4.59
CA LEU A 67 4.85 -0.92 -5.11
C LEU A 67 5.49 0.34 -4.53
N ASN A 68 6.29 1.05 -5.36
CA ASN A 68 7.00 2.26 -4.98
C ASN A 68 6.53 3.49 -5.77
N ILE A 69 5.23 3.53 -6.12
CA ILE A 69 4.65 4.68 -6.82
C ILE A 69 4.49 5.83 -5.84
N LYS A 70 5.16 6.95 -6.11
CA LYS A 70 5.23 8.12 -5.24
C LYS A 70 4.34 9.27 -5.71
N GLY A 71 4.00 10.16 -4.79
CA GLY A 71 3.26 11.40 -4.99
C GLY A 71 2.13 11.58 -3.99
N ILE A 72 2.06 12.78 -3.40
CA ILE A 72 0.99 13.25 -2.53
C ILE A 72 0.50 14.58 -3.07
N ASN A 73 -0.82 14.74 -3.24
CA ASN A 73 -1.42 15.95 -3.77
C ASN A 73 -2.72 16.28 -3.04
N ILE A 74 -2.99 17.58 -2.84
CA ILE A 74 -4.31 18.08 -2.44
C ILE A 74 -5.13 18.20 -3.72
N GLU A 75 -6.17 17.37 -3.89
CA GLU A 75 -7.00 17.35 -5.11
C GLU A 75 -8.19 18.31 -5.01
N LYS A 76 -8.71 18.50 -3.80
CA LYS A 76 -9.87 19.36 -3.54
C LYS A 76 -9.75 19.95 -2.14
N GLU A 77 -10.07 21.22 -2.04
CA GLU A 77 -10.09 21.95 -0.78
C GLU A 77 -11.29 22.90 -0.75
N ASN A 78 -11.96 22.98 0.40
CA ASN A 78 -13.01 23.95 0.68
C ASN A 78 -12.97 24.33 2.18
N SER A 79 -13.97 25.08 2.69
CA SER A 79 -14.02 25.51 4.09
C SER A 79 -14.14 24.36 5.10
N ASP A 80 -14.65 23.20 4.68
CA ASP A 80 -15.06 22.13 5.59
C ASP A 80 -14.12 20.92 5.53
N PHE A 81 -13.52 20.64 4.38
CA PHE A 81 -12.62 19.51 4.20
C PHE A 81 -11.65 19.68 3.03
N SER A 82 -10.56 18.93 3.08
CA SER A 82 -9.62 18.76 1.98
C SER A 82 -9.52 17.28 1.58
N VAL A 83 -9.45 17.03 0.27
CA VAL A 83 -9.19 15.69 -0.27
C VAL A 83 -7.72 15.59 -0.64
N VAL A 84 -7.00 14.72 0.07
CA VAL A 84 -5.59 14.45 -0.18
C VAL A 84 -5.47 13.09 -0.83
N LYS A 85 -4.84 13.02 -2.00
CA LYS A 85 -4.50 11.79 -2.69
C LYS A 85 -3.03 11.47 -2.48
N ALA A 86 -2.76 10.25 -2.00
CA ALA A 86 -1.41 9.73 -1.87
C ALA A 86 -1.29 8.41 -2.62
N ASN A 87 -0.16 8.22 -3.31
CA ASN A 87 0.13 7.02 -4.05
C ASN A 87 0.60 5.89 -3.15
N THR A 88 0.43 4.66 -3.62
CA THR A 88 0.59 3.42 -2.86
C THR A 88 1.96 3.24 -2.21
N GLY A 89 3.03 3.75 -2.81
CA GLY A 89 4.41 3.64 -2.32
C GLY A 89 4.80 4.70 -1.30
N GLU A 90 3.95 5.69 -1.01
CA GLU A 90 4.25 6.70 0.01
C GLU A 90 4.33 6.07 1.39
N ASN A 91 5.31 6.52 2.18
CA ASN A 91 5.40 6.14 3.58
C ASN A 91 4.23 6.77 4.34
N TRP A 92 3.61 6.01 5.25
CA TRP A 92 2.46 6.49 6.01
C TRP A 92 2.82 7.68 6.91
N SER A 93 3.99 7.68 7.54
CA SER A 93 4.44 8.81 8.39
C SER A 93 4.68 10.07 7.56
N ASP A 94 5.31 9.94 6.38
CA ASP A 94 5.54 11.07 5.48
C ASP A 94 4.21 11.67 4.98
N PHE A 95 3.19 10.83 4.76
CA PHE A 95 1.83 11.27 4.43
C PHE A 95 1.18 12.07 5.57
N ILE A 96 1.31 11.60 6.82
CA ILE A 96 0.81 12.33 7.98
C ILE A 96 1.54 13.69 8.11
N GLU A 97 2.86 13.69 7.98
CA GLU A 97 3.69 14.90 8.04
C GLU A 97 3.26 15.91 6.98
N PHE A 98 3.05 15.45 5.73
CA PHE A 98 2.49 16.28 4.67
C PHE A 98 1.15 16.90 5.06
N CYS A 99 0.22 16.15 5.66
CA CYS A 99 -1.06 16.67 6.10
C CYS A 99 -0.89 17.76 7.17
N LEU A 100 -0.05 17.51 8.17
CA LEU A 100 0.23 18.47 9.26
C LEU A 100 0.88 19.76 8.74
N ASP A 101 1.85 19.66 7.86
CA ASP A 101 2.54 20.81 7.24
C ASP A 101 1.59 21.71 6.43
N ASN A 102 0.51 21.11 5.92
CA ASN A 102 -0.56 21.84 5.20
C ASN A 102 -1.77 22.20 6.10
N ASN A 103 -1.65 22.09 7.43
CA ASN A 103 -2.71 22.35 8.40
C ASN A 103 -3.98 21.51 8.19
N LEU A 104 -3.84 20.27 7.72
CA LEU A 104 -4.93 19.33 7.49
C LEU A 104 -5.02 18.35 8.65
N GLY A 105 -6.10 18.40 9.42
CA GLY A 105 -6.38 17.53 10.55
C GLY A 105 -7.17 16.28 10.15
N GLY A 106 -7.30 15.34 11.11
CA GLY A 106 -8.10 14.11 11.01
C GLY A 106 -7.29 12.82 10.90
N VAL A 107 -5.99 12.91 10.58
CA VAL A 107 -5.09 11.74 10.45
C VAL A 107 -4.00 11.68 11.54
N GLU A 108 -3.88 12.69 12.37
CA GLU A 108 -2.81 12.86 13.36
C GLU A 108 -2.73 11.71 14.38
N ASN A 109 -3.87 11.16 14.79
CA ASN A 109 -3.91 10.01 15.71
C ASN A 109 -3.39 8.72 15.07
N LEU A 110 -3.27 8.68 13.75
CA LEU A 110 -2.71 7.55 13.00
C LEU A 110 -1.21 7.69 12.74
N SER A 111 -0.57 8.70 13.31
CA SER A 111 0.88 8.91 13.19
C SER A 111 1.66 7.73 13.78
N LEU A 112 2.90 7.53 13.30
CA LEU A 112 3.82 6.47 13.71
C LEU A 112 3.34 5.03 13.44
N ILE A 113 2.20 4.82 12.78
CA ILE A 113 1.84 3.48 12.28
C ILE A 113 2.80 3.16 11.13
N PRO A 114 3.57 2.06 11.23
CA PRO A 114 4.54 1.75 10.19
C PRO A 114 3.86 1.18 8.94
N GLY A 115 4.41 1.47 7.76
CA GLY A 115 3.96 0.94 6.49
C GLY A 115 3.80 2.00 5.42
N ASN A 116 3.20 1.62 4.30
CA ASN A 116 2.93 2.49 3.18
C ASN A 116 1.44 2.77 3.03
N VAL A 117 1.09 3.92 2.44
CA VAL A 117 -0.29 4.35 2.19
C VAL A 117 -1.11 3.26 1.49
N GLY A 118 -0.58 2.61 0.44
CA GLY A 118 -1.31 1.57 -0.29
C GLY A 118 -1.63 0.32 0.51
N SER A 119 -0.95 0.08 1.64
CA SER A 119 -1.26 -1.04 2.54
C SER A 119 -2.21 -0.68 3.68
N ALA A 120 -2.45 0.60 3.92
CA ALA A 120 -3.30 1.08 5.01
C ALA A 120 -4.74 0.54 4.96
N PRO A 121 -5.42 0.47 3.78
CA PRO A 121 -6.76 -0.06 3.67
C PRO A 121 -6.88 -1.56 3.95
N VAL A 122 -5.80 -2.33 3.78
CA VAL A 122 -5.85 -3.80 3.89
C VAL A 122 -6.41 -4.26 5.24
N GLN A 123 -6.02 -3.61 6.30
CA GLN A 123 -6.49 -3.92 7.65
C GLN A 123 -7.13 -2.72 8.35
N ASN A 124 -7.59 -1.71 7.57
CA ASN A 124 -8.22 -0.54 8.15
C ASN A 124 -7.39 -0.04 9.35
N ILE A 125 -6.16 0.43 9.09
CA ILE A 125 -5.25 0.83 10.16
C ILE A 125 -5.93 1.79 11.12
N GLY A 126 -5.56 1.73 12.39
CA GLY A 126 -6.20 2.56 13.40
C GLY A 126 -5.40 2.61 14.69
N ALA A 127 -5.50 3.72 15.40
CA ALA A 127 -4.91 3.97 16.70
C ALA A 127 -5.72 5.01 17.46
N TYR A 128 -5.69 4.95 18.78
CA TYR A 128 -6.29 5.96 19.65
C TYR A 128 -7.77 6.29 19.35
N GLY A 129 -8.54 5.25 18.98
CA GLY A 129 -9.98 5.39 18.70
C GLY A 129 -10.32 5.89 17.30
N VAL A 130 -9.34 6.16 16.44
CA VAL A 130 -9.53 6.55 15.04
C VAL A 130 -9.09 5.41 14.13
N GLU A 131 -9.85 5.17 13.06
CA GLU A 131 -9.51 4.21 12.00
C GLU A 131 -9.41 4.92 10.65
N LEU A 132 -8.70 4.33 9.70
CA LEU A 132 -8.60 4.88 8.34
C LEU A 132 -9.96 5.18 7.72
N LYS A 133 -10.95 4.30 7.93
CA LYS A 133 -12.31 4.47 7.40
C LYS A 133 -12.97 5.80 7.77
N ASP A 134 -12.56 6.42 8.89
CA ASP A 134 -13.17 7.65 9.40
C ASP A 134 -12.78 8.87 8.55
N VAL A 135 -11.69 8.77 7.81
CA VAL A 135 -11.14 9.81 6.90
C VAL A 135 -11.00 9.35 5.46
N PHE A 136 -11.42 8.12 5.16
CA PHE A 136 -11.26 7.51 3.84
C PHE A 136 -12.37 7.93 2.89
N LEU A 137 -12.00 8.37 1.68
CA LEU A 137 -12.95 8.68 0.62
C LEU A 137 -13.05 7.55 -0.40
N SER A 138 -11.93 7.19 -1.02
CA SER A 138 -11.86 6.14 -2.05
C SER A 138 -10.43 5.66 -2.26
N CYS A 139 -10.25 4.55 -2.95
CA CYS A 139 -8.96 4.11 -3.46
C CYS A 139 -9.06 3.48 -4.85
N GLU A 140 -7.97 3.60 -5.61
CA GLU A 140 -7.78 2.82 -6.83
C GLU A 140 -7.21 1.44 -6.48
N VAL A 141 -7.87 0.39 -6.95
CA VAL A 141 -7.50 -1.01 -6.71
C VAL A 141 -7.08 -1.66 -8.01
N PHE A 142 -5.89 -2.24 -8.03
CA PHE A 142 -5.44 -3.08 -9.13
C PHE A 142 -5.97 -4.49 -8.95
N ASN A 143 -6.78 -4.97 -9.90
CA ASN A 143 -7.30 -6.33 -9.89
C ASN A 143 -6.30 -7.25 -10.61
N THR A 144 -5.81 -8.26 -9.89
CA THR A 144 -4.83 -9.21 -10.42
C THR A 144 -5.40 -10.29 -11.33
N ASP A 145 -6.74 -10.44 -11.39
CA ASP A 145 -7.38 -11.42 -12.23
C ASP A 145 -7.58 -10.93 -13.67
N ASP A 146 -7.96 -9.65 -13.81
CA ASP A 146 -8.24 -9.02 -15.11
C ASP A 146 -7.28 -7.87 -15.44
N PHE A 147 -6.32 -7.58 -14.56
CA PHE A 147 -5.32 -6.49 -14.67
C PHE A 147 -5.94 -5.10 -14.86
N SER A 148 -7.18 -4.93 -14.43
CA SER A 148 -7.90 -3.66 -14.48
C SER A 148 -7.65 -2.84 -13.21
N ILE A 149 -7.84 -1.52 -13.34
CA ILE A 149 -7.89 -0.62 -12.20
C ILE A 149 -9.35 -0.24 -11.96
N LYS A 150 -9.80 -0.43 -10.72
CA LYS A 150 -11.15 -0.12 -10.27
C LYS A 150 -11.11 0.90 -9.15
N ASN A 151 -12.09 1.78 -9.12
CA ASN A 151 -12.25 2.72 -8.01
C ASN A 151 -13.17 2.09 -6.97
N PHE A 152 -12.73 2.04 -5.72
CA PHE A 152 -13.50 1.55 -4.58
C PHE A 152 -13.79 2.73 -3.65
N ASP A 153 -15.05 2.91 -3.32
CA ASP A 153 -15.48 3.83 -2.28
C ASP A 153 -15.43 3.17 -0.88
N LEU A 154 -15.88 3.92 0.13
CA LEU A 154 -15.94 3.44 1.51
C LEU A 154 -16.78 2.16 1.63
N SER A 155 -17.90 2.08 0.92
CA SER A 155 -18.83 0.93 1.00
C SER A 155 -18.26 -0.32 0.34
N ASP A 156 -17.51 -0.17 -0.73
CA ASP A 156 -16.84 -1.27 -1.44
C ASP A 156 -15.75 -1.92 -0.59
N CYS A 157 -15.03 -1.12 0.20
CA CYS A 157 -13.93 -1.57 1.04
C CYS A 157 -14.35 -2.46 2.20
N LYS A 158 -15.63 -2.40 2.63
CA LYS A 158 -16.20 -3.21 3.72
C LYS A 158 -15.33 -3.21 4.97
N PHE A 159 -14.94 -2.02 5.39
CA PHE A 159 -14.09 -1.85 6.56
C PHE A 159 -14.78 -2.33 7.84
N GLU A 160 -14.06 -3.13 8.60
CA GLU A 160 -14.39 -3.58 9.95
C GLU A 160 -13.17 -3.34 10.85
N TYR A 161 -13.29 -3.60 12.15
CA TYR A 161 -12.15 -3.51 13.06
C TYR A 161 -11.00 -4.41 12.57
N ARG A 162 -9.85 -3.79 12.23
CA ARG A 162 -8.64 -4.45 11.71
C ARG A 162 -8.90 -5.35 10.49
N ASN A 163 -9.91 -5.03 9.68
CA ASN A 163 -10.35 -5.86 8.57
C ASN A 163 -10.90 -5.03 7.39
N SER A 164 -10.82 -5.61 6.19
CA SER A 164 -11.41 -5.08 4.97
C SER A 164 -11.64 -6.20 3.96
N ILE A 165 -12.24 -5.86 2.81
CA ILE A 165 -12.39 -6.79 1.68
C ILE A 165 -11.02 -7.28 1.17
N PHE A 166 -9.98 -6.46 1.25
CA PHE A 166 -8.64 -6.77 0.75
C PHE A 166 -7.93 -7.85 1.58
N LYS A 167 -8.29 -8.01 2.85
CA LYS A 167 -7.72 -9.03 3.73
C LYS A 167 -8.36 -10.40 3.52
N LYS A 168 -9.60 -10.45 3.03
CA LYS A 168 -10.40 -11.68 2.86
C LYS A 168 -10.18 -12.34 1.49
N ARG A 169 -9.66 -11.63 0.50
CA ARG A 169 -9.35 -12.19 -0.82
C ARG A 169 -7.99 -12.89 -0.76
N LYS A 170 -8.02 -14.20 -1.07
CA LYS A 170 -6.81 -15.00 -1.29
C LYS A 170 -6.37 -14.87 -2.73
#